data_bce65abe30f910b4afa954031314d399
#
_entry.id   bce65abe30f910b4afa954031314d399
#
_cell.length_a   1.000
_cell.length_b   1.000
_cell.length_c   1.000
_cell.angle_alpha   90.00
_cell.angle_beta   90.00
_cell.angle_gamma   90.00
#
_symmetry.space_group_name_H-M   'P 1'
#
loop_
_entity.id
_entity.type
_entity.pdbx_description
1 polymer ?
#
loop_
_entity_poly.entity_id
_entity_poly.type
_entity_poly.pdbx_seq_one_letter_code
_entity_poly.pdbx_strand_id
1 'polypeptide(L)'
;MSEQVNNKSLPPSFGPDVHVIETLLSRNLPEVFGEGDAARRRAAIAELYTEDCVLYAPPGILVGHNALDRFAGDLRATHPHYVYTAHGAPQALLNSGRLAWGSGPQGEAPAYTGVDFIIARDGKIAALYVYLDTPPA
;
A
#
# COMPACT_ATOMS: atom_id res chain seq x y z
N MET A 1 8.02 -4.20 -37.29
CA MET A 1 8.17 -3.71 -36.70
C MET A 1 8.21 -3.57 -36.27
N SER A 2 8.18 -3.71 -36.17
CA SER A 2 8.29 -3.30 -35.41
C SER A 2 8.22 -3.13 -34.97
N GLU A 3 8.24 -3.28 -34.66
CA GLU A 3 8.24 -2.82 -33.92
C GLU A 3 8.28 -2.54 -33.42
N GLN A 4 8.29 -2.77 -33.51
CA GLN A 4 8.42 -2.18 -32.82
C GLN A 4 8.08 -2.13 -32.22
N VAL A 5 7.70 -2.58 -32.13
CA VAL A 5 7.67 -2.41 -31.39
C VAL A 5 8.24 -2.58 -30.79
N ASN A 6 8.60 -2.63 -30.62
CA ASN A 6 9.26 -2.49 -30.13
C ASN A 6 9.66 -2.61 -29.19
N ASN A 7 10.47 -3.50 -29.20
CA ASN A 7 11.01 -3.56 -28.20
C ASN A 7 11.24 -2.45 -27.44
N LYS A 8 11.83 -1.65 -27.79
CA LYS A 8 11.79 -0.47 -27.11
C LYS A 8 10.42 0.02 -26.94
N SER A 9 9.56 -0.57 -27.58
CA SER A 9 8.17 -0.32 -27.37
C SER A 9 7.69 -0.88 -26.05
N LEU A 10 8.48 -1.68 -25.36
CA LEU A 10 8.13 -2.07 -24.02
C LEU A 10 8.07 -0.85 -23.14
N PRO A 11 7.00 -0.66 -22.39
CA PRO A 11 6.90 0.47 -21.50
C PRO A 11 8.09 0.53 -20.55
N PRO A 12 8.60 1.71 -20.30
CA PRO A 12 9.69 1.87 -19.32
C PRO A 12 9.31 1.31 -17.96
N SER A 13 8.02 1.20 -17.67
CA SER A 13 7.55 0.68 -16.39
C SER A 13 7.89 -0.78 -16.17
N PHE A 14 8.34 -1.49 -17.20
CA PHE A 14 8.88 -2.82 -16.97
C PHE A 14 10.31 -2.79 -16.45
N GLY A 15 10.91 -1.62 -16.38
CA GLY A 15 12.23 -1.46 -15.83
C GLY A 15 12.21 -1.07 -14.36
N PRO A 16 12.86 0.05 -14.01
CA PRO A 16 13.05 0.41 -12.59
C PRO A 16 11.78 0.60 -11.81
N ASP A 17 10.70 1.04 -12.43
CA ASP A 17 9.47 1.36 -11.73
C ASP A 17 8.82 0.14 -11.08
N VAL A 18 9.02 -1.04 -11.65
CA VAL A 18 8.47 -2.27 -11.07
C VAL A 18 9.01 -2.48 -9.66
N HIS A 19 10.31 -2.34 -9.47
CA HIS A 19 10.91 -2.54 -8.16
C HIS A 19 10.48 -1.47 -7.16
N VAL A 20 10.34 -0.23 -7.62
CA VAL A 20 9.87 0.84 -6.76
C VAL A 20 8.47 0.55 -6.27
N ILE A 21 7.58 0.12 -7.16
CA ILE A 21 6.19 -0.16 -6.81
C ILE A 21 6.12 -1.36 -5.86
N GLU A 22 6.88 -2.41 -6.13
CA GLU A 22 6.91 -3.56 -5.23
C GLU A 22 7.38 -3.18 -3.84
N THR A 23 8.41 -2.33 -3.78
CA THR A 23 8.95 -1.86 -2.51
C THR A 23 7.93 -1.00 -1.75
N LEU A 24 7.25 -0.10 -2.44
CA LEU A 24 6.22 0.73 -1.82
C LEU A 24 5.12 -0.13 -1.19
N LEU A 25 4.63 -1.11 -1.95
CA LEU A 25 3.59 -2.00 -1.45
C LEU A 25 4.07 -2.77 -0.23
N SER A 26 5.29 -3.31 -0.29
CA SER A 26 5.81 -4.13 0.80
C SER A 26 6.07 -3.31 2.06
N ARG A 27 6.60 -2.10 1.92
CA ARG A 27 6.93 -1.25 3.06
C ARG A 27 5.68 -0.65 3.72
N ASN A 28 4.64 -0.44 2.93
CA ASN A 28 3.42 0.18 3.45
C ASN A 28 2.79 -0.62 4.59
N LEU A 29 2.85 -1.94 4.51
CA LEU A 29 2.21 -2.78 5.52
C LEU A 29 2.87 -2.63 6.90
N PRO A 30 4.17 -2.89 7.06
CA PRO A 30 4.77 -2.81 8.40
C PRO A 30 5.08 -1.38 8.83
N GLU A 31 5.39 -0.48 7.90
CA GLU A 31 5.91 0.83 8.28
C GLU A 31 4.83 1.89 8.43
N VAL A 32 3.67 1.68 7.82
CA VAL A 32 2.53 2.61 7.95
C VAL A 32 1.42 1.96 8.75
N PHE A 33 0.80 0.92 8.22
CA PHE A 33 -0.37 0.32 8.87
C PHE A 33 -0.01 -0.54 10.07
N GLY A 34 1.17 -1.14 10.07
CA GLY A 34 1.65 -1.94 11.17
C GLY A 34 2.46 -1.16 12.20
N GLU A 35 2.74 0.12 11.97
CA GLU A 35 3.60 0.89 12.86
C GLU A 35 2.81 1.56 13.96
N GLY A 36 3.08 1.16 15.21
CA GLY A 36 2.39 1.71 16.36
C GLY A 36 2.94 3.04 16.85
N ASP A 37 4.20 3.36 16.53
CA ASP A 37 4.80 4.62 16.94
C ASP A 37 4.44 5.72 15.95
N ALA A 38 3.78 6.76 16.45
CA ALA A 38 3.26 7.81 15.57
C ALA A 38 4.37 8.56 14.85
N ALA A 39 5.49 8.80 15.51
CA ALA A 39 6.59 9.53 14.87
C ALA A 39 7.21 8.71 13.73
N ARG A 40 7.44 7.41 13.97
CA ARG A 40 7.98 6.54 12.91
C ARG A 40 6.99 6.37 11.77
N ARG A 41 5.70 6.24 12.09
CA ARG A 41 4.67 6.12 11.05
C ARG A 41 4.61 7.36 10.17
N ARG A 42 4.63 8.56 10.78
CA ARG A 42 4.61 9.80 10.01
C ARG A 42 5.84 9.95 9.14
N ALA A 43 7.02 9.53 9.65
CA ALA A 43 8.24 9.57 8.85
C ALA A 43 8.13 8.64 7.63
N ALA A 44 7.57 7.46 7.82
CA ALA A 44 7.36 6.51 6.70
C ALA A 44 6.36 7.07 5.69
N ILE A 45 5.28 7.69 6.15
CA ILE A 45 4.31 8.30 5.26
C ILE A 45 4.97 9.39 4.42
N ALA A 46 5.80 10.23 5.04
CA ALA A 46 6.49 11.30 4.31
C ALA A 46 7.41 10.72 3.23
N GLU A 47 8.00 9.57 3.49
CA GLU A 47 8.89 8.94 2.52
C GLU A 47 8.14 8.19 1.43
N LEU A 48 7.05 7.51 1.77
CA LEU A 48 6.39 6.58 0.85
C LEU A 48 5.26 7.21 0.05
N TYR A 49 4.67 8.30 0.51
CA TYR A 49 3.45 8.86 -0.09
C TYR A 49 3.69 10.28 -0.60
N THR A 50 3.03 10.63 -1.72
CA THR A 50 3.01 12.02 -2.16
C THR A 50 2.23 12.87 -1.18
N GLU A 51 2.50 14.18 -1.15
CA GLU A 51 1.81 15.07 -0.23
C GLU A 51 0.31 15.16 -0.50
N ASP A 52 -0.07 15.00 -1.75
CA ASP A 52 -1.46 15.06 -2.17
C ASP A 52 -2.10 13.67 -2.31
N CYS A 53 -1.51 12.67 -1.66
CA CYS A 53 -2.00 11.30 -1.77
C CYS A 53 -3.47 11.19 -1.36
N VAL A 54 -4.14 10.19 -1.95
CA VAL A 54 -5.55 9.92 -1.66
C VAL A 54 -5.67 8.46 -1.26
N LEU A 55 -6.36 8.23 -0.15
CA LEU A 55 -6.69 6.89 0.31
C LEU A 55 -8.17 6.65 0.08
N TYR A 56 -8.47 5.55 -0.62
CA TYR A 56 -9.85 5.06 -0.83
C TYR A 56 -9.99 3.79 0.01
N ALA A 57 -10.81 3.86 1.04
CA ALA A 57 -11.02 2.74 1.95
C ALA A 57 -12.50 2.65 2.30
N PRO A 58 -12.95 1.55 2.92
CA PRO A 58 -14.38 1.42 3.21
C PRO A 58 -15.03 2.61 3.92
N PRO A 59 -14.35 3.28 4.88
CA PRO A 59 -14.97 4.44 5.51
C PRO A 59 -15.13 5.64 4.59
N GLY A 60 -14.38 5.73 3.50
CA GLY A 60 -14.49 6.87 2.59
C GLY A 60 -13.18 7.26 1.95
N ILE A 61 -13.11 8.52 1.54
CA ILE A 61 -11.96 9.07 0.84
C ILE A 61 -11.21 10.00 1.78
N LEU A 62 -9.91 9.75 1.94
CA LEU A 62 -9.05 10.54 2.81
C LEU A 62 -7.92 11.14 1.99
N VAL A 63 -7.61 12.42 2.22
CA VAL A 63 -6.62 13.13 1.41
C VAL A 63 -5.49 13.63 2.29
N GLY A 64 -4.25 13.32 1.90
CA GLY A 64 -3.05 13.87 2.49
C GLY A 64 -2.50 13.07 3.65
N HIS A 65 -1.30 13.46 4.07
CA HIS A 65 -0.53 12.71 5.08
C HIS A 65 -1.21 12.68 6.44
N ASN A 66 -1.79 13.80 6.87
CA ASN A 66 -2.39 13.85 8.20
C ASN A 66 -3.61 12.94 8.31
N ALA A 67 -4.43 12.91 7.27
CA ALA A 67 -5.61 12.05 7.26
C ALA A 67 -5.20 10.58 7.23
N LEU A 68 -4.18 10.25 6.43
CA LEU A 68 -3.67 8.89 6.36
C LEU A 68 -3.08 8.45 7.70
N ASP A 69 -2.29 9.30 8.34
CA ASP A 69 -1.71 9.00 9.64
C ASP A 69 -2.79 8.76 10.69
N ARG A 70 -3.81 9.60 10.70
CA ARG A 70 -4.91 9.45 11.65
C ARG A 70 -5.64 8.13 11.43
N PHE A 71 -5.92 7.80 10.18
CA PHE A 71 -6.60 6.55 9.85
C PHE A 71 -5.79 5.33 10.29
N ALA A 72 -4.50 5.30 9.93
CA ALA A 72 -3.63 4.19 10.31
C ALA A 72 -3.45 4.11 11.83
N GLY A 73 -3.33 5.27 12.48
CA GLY A 73 -3.22 5.32 13.92
C GLY A 73 -4.45 4.80 14.63
N ASP A 74 -5.63 5.13 14.13
CA ASP A 74 -6.88 4.64 14.72
C ASP A 74 -7.00 3.14 14.58
N LEU A 75 -6.59 2.58 13.44
CA LEU A 75 -6.57 1.13 13.27
C LEU A 75 -5.63 0.47 14.28
N ARG A 76 -4.45 1.05 14.49
CA ARG A 76 -3.50 0.53 15.47
C ARG A 76 -4.05 0.60 16.88
N ALA A 77 -4.75 1.68 17.20
CA ALA A 77 -5.34 1.85 18.53
C ALA A 77 -6.47 0.85 18.77
N THR A 78 -7.24 0.53 17.73
CA THR A 78 -8.33 -0.41 17.84
C THR A 78 -7.83 -1.84 18.06
N HIS A 79 -6.74 -2.22 17.37
CA HIS A 79 -6.16 -3.55 17.47
C HIS A 79 -4.64 -3.45 17.61
N PRO A 80 -4.13 -3.03 18.79
CA PRO A 80 -2.70 -2.73 18.93
C PRO A 80 -1.79 -3.94 18.75
N HIS A 81 -2.30 -5.14 18.90
CA HIS A 81 -1.49 -6.36 18.75
C HIS A 81 -1.67 -7.05 17.40
N TYR A 82 -2.42 -6.45 16.49
CA TYR A 82 -2.54 -6.99 15.14
C TYR A 82 -1.27 -6.66 14.34
N VAL A 83 -0.87 -7.61 13.51
CA VAL A 83 0.20 -7.40 12.53
C VAL A 83 -0.38 -7.48 11.14
N TYR A 84 0.27 -6.82 10.19
CA TYR A 84 -0.10 -6.87 8.78
C TYR A 84 0.93 -7.71 8.05
N THR A 85 0.48 -8.75 7.36
CA THR A 85 1.36 -9.73 6.72
C THR A 85 1.00 -9.83 5.25
N ALA A 86 2.02 -9.72 4.39
CA ALA A 86 1.80 -9.91 2.95
C ALA A 86 1.42 -11.36 2.67
N HIS A 87 0.46 -11.54 1.79
CA HIS A 87 0.04 -12.84 1.31
C HIS A 87 0.47 -12.98 -0.15
N GLY A 88 1.66 -13.52 -0.35
CA GLY A 88 2.23 -13.64 -1.68
C GLY A 88 3.10 -12.45 -2.05
N ALA A 89 3.51 -12.41 -3.29
CA ALA A 89 4.38 -11.36 -3.79
C ALA A 89 3.56 -10.19 -4.34
N PRO A 90 4.09 -8.97 -4.22
CA PRO A 90 3.44 -7.84 -4.88
C PRO A 90 3.50 -8.00 -6.39
N GLN A 91 2.49 -7.49 -7.07
CA GLN A 91 2.45 -7.42 -8.53
C GLN A 91 2.47 -5.96 -8.96
N ALA A 92 3.31 -5.65 -9.93
CA ALA A 92 3.40 -4.30 -10.48
C ALA A 92 3.01 -4.32 -11.95
N LEU A 93 2.31 -3.28 -12.38
CA LEU A 93 1.92 -3.10 -13.77
C LEU A 93 1.96 -1.60 -14.06
N LEU A 94 2.88 -1.19 -14.92
CA LEU A 94 3.06 0.22 -15.27
C LEU A 94 3.31 1.04 -13.99
N ASN A 95 2.49 2.04 -13.72
CA ASN A 95 2.64 2.87 -12.53
C ASN A 95 1.75 2.40 -11.38
N SER A 96 1.31 1.16 -11.43
CA SER A 96 0.39 0.62 -10.42
C SER A 96 0.89 -0.70 -9.87
N GLY A 97 0.29 -1.13 -8.79
CA GLY A 97 0.59 -2.43 -8.24
C GLY A 97 -0.41 -2.83 -7.18
N ARG A 98 -0.35 -4.11 -6.81
CA ARG A 98 -1.25 -4.63 -5.80
C ARG A 98 -0.54 -5.66 -4.93
N LEU A 99 -1.05 -5.81 -3.71
CA LEU A 99 -0.49 -6.77 -2.76
C LEU A 99 -1.61 -7.25 -1.85
N ALA A 100 -1.84 -8.56 -1.83
CA ALA A 100 -2.77 -9.16 -0.88
C ALA A 100 -2.13 -9.23 0.50
N TRP A 101 -2.95 -9.06 1.54
CA TRP A 101 -2.44 -9.07 2.90
C TRP A 101 -3.49 -9.59 3.87
N GLY A 102 -3.03 -9.96 5.06
CA GLY A 102 -3.90 -10.33 6.16
C GLY A 102 -3.52 -9.55 7.40
N SER A 103 -4.48 -9.37 8.29
CA SER A 103 -4.27 -8.68 9.56
C SER A 103 -4.92 -9.44 10.69
N GLY A 104 -4.20 -9.58 11.79
CA GLY A 104 -4.67 -10.27 12.97
C GLY A 104 -3.54 -10.44 13.97
N PRO A 105 -3.80 -11.14 15.08
CA PRO A 105 -2.74 -11.39 16.07
C PRO A 105 -1.60 -12.19 15.45
N GLN A 106 -0.39 -11.86 15.86
CA GLN A 106 0.79 -12.53 15.35
C GLN A 106 0.73 -14.03 15.65
N GLY A 107 1.05 -14.85 14.66
CA GLY A 107 1.08 -16.30 14.80
C GLY A 107 -0.28 -16.97 14.69
N GLU A 108 -1.34 -16.22 14.42
CA GLU A 108 -2.68 -16.74 14.28
C GLU A 108 -3.20 -16.50 12.86
N ALA A 109 -4.28 -17.18 12.51
CA ALA A 109 -4.95 -16.92 11.25
C ALA A 109 -5.42 -15.47 11.22
N PRO A 110 -5.45 -14.85 10.03
CA PRO A 110 -5.88 -13.46 9.95
C PRO A 110 -7.29 -13.25 10.43
N ALA A 111 -7.51 -12.18 11.17
CA ALA A 111 -8.85 -11.76 11.54
C ALA A 111 -9.61 -11.24 10.32
N TYR A 112 -8.90 -10.59 9.40
CA TYR A 112 -9.46 -10.17 8.13
C TYR A 112 -8.33 -10.05 7.11
N THR A 113 -8.71 -10.03 5.83
CA THR A 113 -7.77 -9.96 4.72
C THR A 113 -8.22 -8.89 3.74
N GLY A 114 -7.30 -8.49 2.89
CA GLY A 114 -7.61 -7.49 1.89
C GLY A 114 -6.53 -7.42 0.83
N VAL A 115 -6.70 -6.44 -0.05
CA VAL A 115 -5.74 -6.15 -1.12
C VAL A 115 -5.51 -4.65 -1.15
N ASP A 116 -4.24 -4.26 -1.15
CA ASP A 116 -3.84 -2.88 -1.43
C ASP A 116 -3.58 -2.77 -2.93
N PHE A 117 -4.16 -1.74 -3.54
CA PHE A 117 -3.87 -1.37 -4.92
C PHE A 117 -3.37 0.06 -4.92
N ILE A 118 -2.19 0.30 -5.50
CA ILE A 118 -1.60 1.64 -5.50
C ILE A 118 -1.39 2.16 -6.91
N ILE A 119 -1.47 3.48 -7.02
CA ILE A 119 -0.97 4.23 -8.17
C ILE A 119 0.22 5.03 -7.66
N ALA A 120 1.35 4.93 -8.36
CA ALA A 120 2.57 5.64 -7.97
C ALA A 120 2.82 6.82 -8.89
N ARG A 121 3.44 7.86 -8.31
CA ARG A 121 3.89 9.02 -9.04
C ARG A 121 5.17 9.53 -8.38
N ASP A 122 6.19 9.78 -9.19
CA ASP A 122 7.47 10.30 -8.70
C ASP A 122 8.08 9.42 -7.61
N GLY A 123 7.92 8.09 -7.75
CA GLY A 123 8.52 7.15 -6.83
C GLY A 123 7.79 7.01 -5.51
N LYS A 124 6.58 7.55 -5.38
CA LYS A 124 5.80 7.51 -4.15
C LYS A 124 4.37 7.12 -4.45
N ILE A 125 3.64 6.70 -3.42
CA ILE A 125 2.24 6.34 -3.55
C ILE A 125 1.41 7.63 -3.68
N ALA A 126 0.72 7.78 -4.81
CA ALA A 126 -0.19 8.90 -5.02
C ALA A 126 -1.62 8.53 -4.68
N ALA A 127 -1.98 7.26 -4.84
CA ALA A 127 -3.31 6.78 -4.48
C ALA A 127 -3.19 5.37 -3.93
N LEU A 128 -3.95 5.09 -2.87
CA LEU A 128 -4.06 3.76 -2.29
C LEU A 128 -5.53 3.38 -2.22
N TYR A 129 -5.86 2.24 -2.81
CA TYR A 129 -7.20 1.65 -2.73
C TYR A 129 -7.11 0.42 -1.85
N VAL A 130 -7.93 0.38 -0.80
CA VAL A 130 -7.95 -0.75 0.13
C VAL A 130 -9.23 -1.56 -0.10
N TYR A 131 -9.07 -2.77 -0.60
CA TYR A 131 -10.17 -3.69 -0.81
C TYR A 131 -10.16 -4.71 0.31
N LEU A 132 -11.29 -4.87 0.99
CA LEU A 132 -11.44 -5.94 1.97
C LEU A 132 -12.08 -7.15 1.29
N ASP A 133 -11.46 -8.31 1.47
CA ASP A 133 -11.93 -9.53 0.79
C ASP A 133 -13.24 -10.03 1.39
N THR A 134 -13.38 -9.87 2.69
CA THR A 134 -14.54 -10.38 3.40
C THR A 134 -15.15 -9.22 4.18
N PRO A 135 -16.29 -8.71 3.75
CA PRO A 135 -16.95 -7.68 4.53
C PRO A 135 -17.29 -8.23 5.92
N PRO A 136 -17.28 -7.39 6.92
CA PRO A 136 -17.74 -7.82 8.24
C PRO A 136 -19.17 -8.33 8.15
N ALA A 137 -19.44 -9.38 8.87
CA ALA A 137 -20.78 -9.98 8.87
C ALA A 137 -21.80 -9.02 9.46
#